data_56918a4d8490d83cfe7e4c13273a64b9
#
_entry.id   56918a4d8490d83cfe7e4c13273a64b9
#
_cell.length_a   1.000
_cell.length_b   1.000
_cell.length_c   1.000
_cell.angle_alpha   90.00
_cell.angle_beta   90.00
_cell.angle_gamma   90.00
#
_symmetry.space_group_name_H-M   'P 1'
#
loop_
_entity.id
_entity.type
_entity.pdbx_description
1 polymer ?
#
loop_
_entity_poly.entity_id
_entity_poly.type
_entity_poly.pdbx_seq_one_letter_code
_entity_poly.pdbx_strand_id
1 'polypeptide(L)'
;EQLSKTGGTPFIVSDMIINSEPSVPVSLLNKLRRDSLDKLGNDITASFRKELTVDVPAPLKGSGILYTDDTGPVDIPGWKRNGSLVSAYLYEWDGSLESLECGADIYELPLRSFLTENAFGSVKALIATYLDTKIAVYLPPTSNGVFYAKAVHLLERLSPDGVLAVISGEPGNAYVSRSIVLADMRDPGANIFNTEHADLVVRQGAFSAVLSQELGTMRIRDIIANCSGGLFELPVYGRIRLMHSEHCPAGYNREGCRMCHSGRTFRLKDRKGMFMPVVCHPEYCTAE
;
A
#
# COMPACT_ATOMS: atom_id res chain seq x y z
N GLU A 1 -21.26 -46.07 -4.59
CA GLU A 1 -20.21 -45.53 -5.51
C GLU A 1 -20.62 -44.24 -6.23
N GLN A 2 -21.83 -44.16 -6.85
CA GLN A 2 -22.25 -42.94 -7.58
C GLN A 2 -22.50 -41.75 -6.67
N LEU A 3 -23.05 -41.97 -5.47
CA LEU A 3 -23.32 -40.89 -4.50
C LEU A 3 -22.07 -40.36 -3.80
N SER A 4 -20.98 -41.14 -3.78
CA SER A 4 -19.70 -40.73 -3.16
C SER A 4 -18.86 -39.84 -4.06
N LYS A 5 -19.23 -39.62 -5.33
CA LYS A 5 -18.48 -38.81 -6.28
C LYS A 5 -18.75 -37.34 -6.03
N THR A 6 -17.79 -36.63 -5.45
CA THR A 6 -17.88 -35.17 -5.13
C THR A 6 -17.00 -34.31 -6.04
N GLY A 7 -16.47 -34.86 -7.14
CA GLY A 7 -15.55 -34.18 -8.02
C GLY A 7 -16.04 -32.80 -8.49
N GLY A 8 -15.18 -31.82 -8.42
CA GLY A 8 -15.48 -30.41 -8.73
C GLY A 8 -16.14 -29.62 -7.60
N THR A 9 -16.32 -30.21 -6.41
CA THR A 9 -16.86 -29.55 -5.21
C THR A 9 -15.84 -29.58 -4.07
N PRO A 10 -15.92 -28.69 -3.09
CA PRO A 10 -15.07 -28.71 -1.89
C PRO A 10 -15.52 -29.77 -0.84
N PHE A 11 -16.51 -30.62 -1.15
CA PHE A 11 -17.07 -31.56 -0.20
C PHE A 11 -16.47 -32.95 -0.33
N ILE A 12 -16.40 -33.65 0.80
CA ILE A 12 -16.02 -35.06 0.91
C ILE A 12 -17.13 -35.80 1.63
N VAL A 13 -17.54 -36.95 1.08
CA VAL A 13 -18.47 -37.83 1.77
C VAL A 13 -17.72 -38.65 2.82
N SER A 14 -17.93 -38.34 4.09
CA SER A 14 -17.28 -39.02 5.23
C SER A 14 -17.95 -40.37 5.57
N ASP A 15 -19.27 -40.43 5.46
CA ASP A 15 -20.03 -41.61 5.77
C ASP A 15 -21.31 -41.69 4.94
N MET A 16 -21.85 -42.90 4.73
CA MET A 16 -23.06 -43.14 3.96
C MET A 16 -23.86 -44.29 4.56
N ILE A 17 -25.06 -43.99 5.04
CA ILE A 17 -25.99 -45.00 5.58
C ILE A 17 -27.07 -45.24 4.53
N ILE A 18 -27.19 -46.49 4.08
CA ILE A 18 -28.22 -46.94 3.14
C ILE A 18 -29.18 -47.86 3.88
N ASN A 19 -30.40 -47.42 4.12
CA ASN A 19 -31.40 -48.14 4.90
C ASN A 19 -32.27 -49.07 4.03
N SER A 20 -32.12 -49.07 2.73
CA SER A 20 -32.86 -49.91 1.79
C SER A 20 -32.04 -50.16 0.52
N GLU A 21 -32.34 -51.21 -0.20
CA GLU A 21 -31.77 -51.49 -1.53
C GLU A 21 -32.77 -51.07 -2.64
N PRO A 22 -32.92 -49.81 -2.96
CA PRO A 22 -33.82 -49.37 -4.00
C PRO A 22 -33.19 -49.63 -5.36
N SER A 23 -33.97 -50.24 -6.26
CA SER A 23 -33.60 -50.26 -7.68
C SER A 23 -33.83 -48.86 -8.28
N VAL A 24 -32.82 -48.04 -8.24
CA VAL A 24 -32.89 -46.64 -8.71
C VAL A 24 -31.99 -46.43 -9.92
N PRO A 25 -32.47 -45.80 -11.00
CA PRO A 25 -31.63 -45.45 -12.14
C PRO A 25 -30.43 -44.62 -11.76
N VAL A 26 -29.26 -44.92 -12.33
CA VAL A 26 -28.01 -44.19 -12.07
C VAL A 26 -28.13 -42.67 -12.37
N SER A 27 -28.96 -42.34 -13.38
CA SER A 27 -29.24 -40.92 -13.71
C SER A 27 -29.91 -40.18 -12.56
N LEU A 28 -30.85 -40.83 -11.87
CA LEU A 28 -31.54 -40.22 -10.73
C LEU A 28 -30.61 -40.07 -9.52
N LEU A 29 -29.74 -41.05 -9.26
CA LEU A 29 -28.72 -40.97 -8.22
C LEU A 29 -27.74 -39.82 -8.49
N ASN A 30 -27.32 -39.66 -9.73
CA ASN A 30 -26.43 -38.54 -10.10
C ASN A 30 -27.11 -37.16 -9.99
N LYS A 31 -28.42 -37.12 -10.29
CA LYS A 31 -29.21 -35.90 -10.09
C LYS A 31 -29.32 -35.56 -8.60
N LEU A 32 -29.75 -36.52 -7.80
CA LEU A 32 -29.87 -36.35 -6.35
C LEU A 32 -28.56 -35.87 -5.71
N ARG A 33 -27.45 -36.47 -6.10
CA ARG A 33 -26.15 -36.07 -5.61
C ARG A 33 -25.84 -34.62 -5.93
N ARG A 34 -26.02 -34.18 -7.19
CA ARG A 34 -25.77 -32.80 -7.61
C ARG A 34 -26.66 -31.82 -6.86
N ASP A 35 -27.97 -32.09 -6.86
CA ASP A 35 -28.93 -31.21 -6.20
C ASP A 35 -28.62 -31.08 -4.68
N SER A 36 -28.18 -32.18 -4.04
CA SER A 36 -27.80 -32.16 -2.61
C SER A 36 -26.52 -31.37 -2.35
N LEU A 37 -25.51 -31.53 -3.20
CA LEU A 37 -24.24 -30.77 -3.07
C LEU A 37 -24.43 -29.28 -3.35
N ASP A 38 -25.25 -28.95 -4.35
CA ASP A 38 -25.59 -27.56 -4.66
C ASP A 38 -26.40 -26.93 -3.53
N LYS A 39 -27.37 -27.66 -2.97
CA LYS A 39 -28.13 -27.20 -1.81
C LYS A 39 -27.21 -26.96 -0.61
N LEU A 40 -26.35 -27.93 -0.29
CA LEU A 40 -25.39 -27.78 0.82
C LEU A 40 -24.49 -26.58 0.64
N GLY A 41 -23.96 -26.35 -0.57
CA GLY A 41 -23.16 -25.19 -0.90
C GLY A 41 -23.92 -23.88 -0.71
N ASN A 42 -25.17 -23.84 -1.14
CA ASN A 42 -26.02 -22.66 -0.98
C ASN A 42 -26.38 -22.41 0.50
N ASP A 43 -26.69 -23.45 1.26
CA ASP A 43 -27.03 -23.34 2.68
C ASP A 43 -25.80 -22.83 3.49
N ILE A 44 -24.63 -23.36 3.21
CA ILE A 44 -23.37 -22.85 3.82
C ILE A 44 -23.14 -21.41 3.44
N THR A 45 -23.24 -21.07 2.16
CA THR A 45 -23.04 -19.68 1.70
C THR A 45 -24.06 -18.74 2.33
N ALA A 46 -25.34 -19.17 2.44
CA ALA A 46 -26.37 -18.37 3.07
C ALA A 46 -26.10 -18.14 4.57
N SER A 47 -25.52 -19.15 5.28
CA SER A 47 -25.19 -19.03 6.69
C SER A 47 -24.11 -17.95 6.96
N PHE A 48 -23.23 -17.69 5.98
CA PHE A 48 -22.21 -16.64 6.05
C PHE A 48 -22.70 -15.29 5.53
N ARG A 49 -23.77 -15.26 4.75
CA ARG A 49 -24.42 -14.02 4.35
C ARG A 49 -25.13 -13.44 5.58
N LYS A 50 -24.46 -12.56 6.28
CA LYS A 50 -25.18 -11.62 7.15
C LYS A 50 -26.03 -10.76 6.23
N GLU A 51 -27.35 -10.80 6.40
CA GLU A 51 -28.15 -9.68 5.91
C GLU A 51 -27.53 -8.45 6.53
N LEU A 52 -26.93 -7.61 5.69
CA LEU A 52 -26.60 -6.25 6.07
C LEU A 52 -27.95 -5.55 6.31
N THR A 53 -28.53 -5.77 7.48
CA THR A 53 -29.50 -4.83 8.08
C THR A 53 -28.75 -3.58 8.55
N VAL A 54 -27.82 -3.12 7.73
CA VAL A 54 -27.36 -1.76 7.81
C VAL A 54 -28.39 -1.02 7.00
N ASP A 55 -29.30 -0.30 7.64
CA ASP A 55 -29.64 1.01 7.15
C ASP A 55 -28.30 1.62 6.78
N VAL A 56 -27.97 1.62 5.47
CA VAL A 56 -26.86 2.44 4.99
C VAL A 56 -27.27 3.83 5.45
N PRO A 57 -26.66 4.39 6.50
CA PRO A 57 -27.02 5.72 6.90
C PRO A 57 -26.84 6.54 5.65
N ALA A 58 -27.79 7.39 5.32
CA ALA A 58 -27.64 8.38 4.27
C ALA A 58 -26.21 8.92 4.39
N PRO A 59 -25.43 9.01 3.27
CA PRO A 59 -24.01 9.32 3.34
C PRO A 59 -23.81 10.35 4.41
N LEU A 60 -23.05 9.97 5.44
CA LEU A 60 -22.97 10.67 6.71
C LEU A 60 -22.48 12.09 6.42
N LYS A 61 -23.44 12.97 6.10
CA LYS A 61 -23.20 14.40 6.15
C LYS A 61 -22.83 14.69 7.60
N GLY A 62 -21.51 14.75 7.86
CA GLY A 62 -20.97 15.19 9.12
C GLY A 62 -20.85 14.15 10.23
N SER A 63 -20.77 12.85 9.98
CA SER A 63 -20.28 11.93 11.01
C SER A 63 -18.80 12.18 11.21
N GLY A 64 -18.48 12.80 12.32
CA GLY A 64 -17.13 13.12 12.77
C GLY A 64 -16.27 11.89 13.06
N ILE A 65 -16.10 11.03 12.10
CA ILE A 65 -15.00 10.07 12.09
C ILE A 65 -13.77 10.82 11.60
N LEU A 66 -13.05 11.42 12.54
CA LEU A 66 -11.63 11.80 12.49
C LEU A 66 -11.15 12.78 11.40
N TYR A 67 -12.00 13.34 10.56
CA TYR A 67 -11.62 14.28 9.52
C TYR A 67 -12.46 15.56 9.63
N THR A 68 -12.52 16.14 10.83
CA THR A 68 -13.30 17.35 11.08
C THR A 68 -12.62 18.64 10.66
N ASP A 69 -11.42 18.57 10.17
CA ASP A 69 -10.75 19.75 9.69
C ASP A 69 -10.64 19.70 8.16
N ASP A 70 -11.48 20.50 7.54
CA ASP A 70 -11.33 20.98 6.15
C ASP A 70 -10.12 21.93 6.13
N THR A 71 -8.95 21.39 6.51
CA THR A 71 -7.74 22.22 6.68
C THR A 71 -7.20 22.68 5.33
N GLY A 72 -7.74 22.16 4.24
CA GLY A 72 -7.18 22.39 2.91
C GLY A 72 -5.75 21.85 2.79
N PRO A 73 -5.15 21.91 1.61
CA PRO A 73 -3.75 21.53 1.43
C PRO A 73 -2.86 22.41 2.32
N VAL A 74 -1.96 21.77 3.06
CA VAL A 74 -0.98 22.48 3.89
C VAL A 74 -0.12 23.30 2.96
N ASP A 75 -0.20 24.63 3.07
CA ASP A 75 0.69 25.52 2.30
C ASP A 75 2.10 25.41 2.90
N ILE A 76 3.03 24.90 2.11
CA ILE A 76 4.42 24.79 2.54
C ILE A 76 5.10 26.10 2.20
N PRO A 77 5.56 26.86 3.22
CA PRO A 77 6.21 28.15 3.00
C PRO A 77 7.38 28.03 2.02
N GLY A 78 7.40 28.89 1.02
CA GLY A 78 8.46 28.95 0.00
C GLY A 78 8.27 28.01 -1.20
N TRP A 79 7.13 27.34 -1.31
CA TRP A 79 6.89 26.39 -2.42
C TRP A 79 5.98 26.98 -3.53
N LYS A 80 6.30 28.16 -3.98
CA LYS A 80 5.67 28.74 -5.17
C LYS A 80 6.62 28.56 -6.36
N ARG A 81 6.41 27.50 -7.14
CA ARG A 81 7.04 27.35 -8.45
C ARG A 81 6.01 27.39 -9.55
N ASN A 82 6.30 28.21 -10.58
CA ASN A 82 5.60 28.14 -11.86
C ASN A 82 6.21 26.98 -12.66
N GLY A 83 5.54 25.85 -12.74
CA GLY A 83 5.99 24.71 -13.55
C GLY A 83 5.86 23.35 -12.84
N SER A 84 6.22 22.30 -13.57
CA SER A 84 6.25 20.94 -13.01
C SER A 84 7.49 20.74 -12.17
N LEU A 85 7.35 20.01 -11.06
CA LEU A 85 8.44 19.60 -10.19
C LEU A 85 8.90 18.20 -10.56
N VAL A 86 10.13 17.88 -10.27
CA VAL A 86 10.72 16.55 -10.44
C VAL A 86 11.01 15.96 -9.07
N SER A 87 10.33 14.87 -8.72
CA SER A 87 10.64 14.06 -7.54
C SER A 87 11.55 12.90 -7.91
N ALA A 88 12.56 12.64 -7.09
CA ALA A 88 13.42 11.47 -7.17
C ALA A 88 13.12 10.52 -6.02
N TYR A 89 12.44 9.40 -6.32
CA TYR A 89 12.13 8.35 -5.36
C TYR A 89 13.29 7.33 -5.30
N LEU A 90 13.95 7.24 -4.16
CA LEU A 90 15.06 6.32 -3.95
C LEU A 90 14.59 5.10 -3.15
N TYR A 91 14.47 3.95 -3.80
CA TYR A 91 14.15 2.69 -3.13
C TYR A 91 15.18 2.29 -2.08
N GLU A 92 16.44 2.51 -2.39
CA GLU A 92 17.57 2.27 -1.53
C GLU A 92 18.46 3.49 -1.55
N TRP A 93 18.84 3.95 -0.39
CA TRP A 93 19.76 5.05 -0.22
C TRP A 93 20.75 4.67 0.90
N ASP A 94 22.02 4.73 0.58
CA ASP A 94 23.11 4.37 1.47
C ASP A 94 23.48 5.48 2.49
N GLY A 95 22.76 6.61 2.43
CA GLY A 95 23.02 7.78 3.25
C GLY A 95 24.12 8.67 2.70
N SER A 96 24.64 8.42 1.50
CA SER A 96 25.69 9.26 0.89
C SER A 96 25.10 10.51 0.21
N LEU A 97 25.84 11.62 0.25
CA LEU A 97 25.47 12.86 -0.43
C LEU A 97 25.57 12.70 -1.96
N GLU A 98 26.58 11.99 -2.43
CA GLU A 98 26.86 11.78 -3.85
C GLU A 98 25.67 11.15 -4.60
N SER A 99 24.94 10.25 -3.94
CA SER A 99 23.75 9.62 -4.52
C SER A 99 22.54 10.56 -4.66
N LEU A 100 22.61 11.75 -4.06
CA LEU A 100 21.55 12.77 -4.11
C LEU A 100 21.83 13.89 -5.12
N GLU A 101 22.93 13.82 -5.88
CA GLU A 101 23.32 14.87 -6.85
C GLU A 101 22.63 14.70 -8.22
N CYS A 102 21.36 14.32 -8.25
CA CYS A 102 20.62 14.16 -9.52
C CYS A 102 19.83 15.39 -9.96
N GLY A 103 19.82 16.47 -9.18
CA GLY A 103 19.15 17.73 -9.52
C GLY A 103 17.62 17.68 -9.43
N ALA A 104 17.06 16.80 -8.60
CA ALA A 104 15.64 16.75 -8.34
C ALA A 104 15.19 17.93 -7.45
N ASP A 105 13.95 18.34 -7.61
CA ASP A 105 13.31 19.34 -6.74
C ASP A 105 12.94 18.75 -5.39
N ILE A 106 12.56 17.46 -5.38
CA ILE A 106 12.18 16.70 -4.19
C ILE A 106 12.95 15.38 -4.18
N TYR A 107 13.56 15.05 -3.06
CA TYR A 107 14.12 13.72 -2.81
C TYR A 107 13.22 12.96 -1.84
N GLU A 108 12.75 11.82 -2.27
CA GLU A 108 11.90 10.92 -1.51
C GLU A 108 12.75 9.78 -0.98
N LEU A 109 13.11 9.86 0.30
CA LEU A 109 14.09 8.99 0.93
C LEU A 109 13.44 7.95 1.84
N PRO A 110 13.95 6.71 1.88
CA PRO A 110 13.40 5.67 2.74
C PRO A 110 13.72 5.96 4.21
N LEU A 111 12.73 5.90 5.08
CA LEU A 111 12.91 6.10 6.53
C LEU A 111 13.99 5.19 7.10
N ARG A 112 14.13 3.97 6.59
CA ARG A 112 15.17 3.01 7.05
C ARG A 112 16.59 3.52 6.93
N SER A 113 16.88 4.40 5.97
CA SER A 113 18.22 4.96 5.80
C SER A 113 18.63 5.82 6.99
N PHE A 114 17.67 6.39 7.71
CA PHE A 114 17.89 7.20 8.91
C PHE A 114 18.05 6.39 10.19
N LEU A 115 18.10 5.07 10.10
CA LEU A 115 18.55 4.23 11.19
C LEU A 115 20.06 4.33 11.41
N THR A 116 20.79 4.96 10.49
CA THR A 116 22.22 5.27 10.56
C THR A 116 22.45 6.77 10.68
N GLU A 117 23.43 7.19 11.49
CA GLU A 117 23.72 8.61 11.70
C GLU A 117 24.27 9.32 10.43
N ASN A 118 24.86 8.57 9.50
CA ASN A 118 25.38 9.11 8.24
C ASN A 118 24.31 9.84 7.42
N ALA A 119 23.11 9.29 7.35
CA ALA A 119 22.00 9.84 6.58
C ALA A 119 21.59 11.23 7.07
N PHE A 120 21.65 11.50 8.37
CA PHE A 120 21.31 12.80 8.93
C PHE A 120 22.31 13.88 8.46
N GLY A 121 23.62 13.55 8.48
CA GLY A 121 24.67 14.47 8.00
C GLY A 121 24.53 14.79 6.53
N SER A 122 24.22 13.79 5.70
CA SER A 122 24.03 13.97 4.25
C SER A 122 22.82 14.83 3.91
N VAL A 123 21.69 14.65 4.61
CA VAL A 123 20.51 15.50 4.43
C VAL A 123 20.79 16.95 4.79
N LYS A 124 21.46 17.21 5.91
CA LYS A 124 21.86 18.55 6.31
C LYS A 124 22.78 19.21 5.28
N ALA A 125 23.76 18.48 4.78
CA ALA A 125 24.68 18.97 3.76
C ALA A 125 23.94 19.26 2.44
N LEU A 126 23.02 18.39 2.02
CA LEU A 126 22.22 18.61 0.81
C LEU A 126 21.39 19.87 0.90
N ILE A 127 20.64 20.07 1.98
CA ILE A 127 19.80 21.25 2.19
C ILE A 127 20.64 22.52 2.27
N ALA A 128 21.82 22.47 2.89
CA ALA A 128 22.73 23.59 2.96
C ALA A 128 23.34 23.96 1.59
N THR A 129 23.53 22.97 0.71
CA THR A 129 24.11 23.17 -0.62
C THR A 129 23.06 23.61 -1.63
N TYR A 130 21.88 23.02 -1.58
CA TYR A 130 20.79 23.24 -2.53
C TYR A 130 19.55 23.77 -1.81
N LEU A 131 19.50 25.07 -1.58
CA LEU A 131 18.46 25.74 -0.75
C LEU A 131 17.02 25.50 -1.24
N ASP A 132 16.85 25.25 -2.53
CA ASP A 132 15.52 25.00 -3.13
C ASP A 132 15.10 23.54 -3.09
N THR A 133 16.03 22.63 -2.80
CA THR A 133 15.74 21.19 -2.72
C THR A 133 14.93 20.85 -1.47
N LYS A 134 13.98 19.97 -1.62
CA LYS A 134 13.09 19.49 -0.55
C LYS A 134 13.31 18.01 -0.29
N ILE A 135 13.23 17.64 0.97
CA ILE A 135 13.36 16.25 1.41
C ILE A 135 12.02 15.78 1.94
N ALA A 136 11.55 14.67 1.42
CA ALA A 136 10.43 13.92 1.94
C ALA A 136 10.88 12.53 2.35
N VAL A 137 10.27 11.96 3.39
CA VAL A 137 10.63 10.64 3.91
C VAL A 137 9.45 9.71 3.73
N TYR A 138 9.65 8.61 3.00
CA TYR A 138 8.59 7.63 2.85
C TYR A 138 8.64 6.54 3.91
N LEU A 139 7.44 6.21 4.40
CA LEU A 139 7.20 5.12 5.32
C LEU A 139 7.00 3.81 4.56
N PRO A 140 7.30 2.67 5.19
CA PRO A 140 6.98 1.38 4.58
C PRO A 140 5.46 1.25 4.37
N PRO A 141 5.02 0.51 3.35
CA PRO A 141 3.60 0.30 3.06
C PRO A 141 2.82 -0.32 4.21
N THR A 142 3.47 -1.16 5.01
CA THR A 142 2.93 -1.70 6.26
C THR A 142 3.95 -1.57 7.36
N SER A 143 3.51 -1.24 8.55
CA SER A 143 4.37 -1.15 9.72
C SER A 143 3.68 -1.77 10.94
N ASN A 144 4.44 -2.51 11.74
CA ASN A 144 3.96 -2.95 13.05
C ASN A 144 4.10 -1.83 14.10
N GLY A 145 3.37 -1.96 15.22
CA GLY A 145 3.33 -0.91 16.23
C GLY A 145 4.69 -0.54 16.83
N VAL A 146 5.64 -1.48 16.88
CA VAL A 146 7.01 -1.23 17.37
C VAL A 146 7.80 -0.36 16.40
N PHE A 147 7.69 -0.67 15.10
CA PHE A 147 8.34 0.13 14.06
C PHE A 147 7.71 1.53 13.98
N TYR A 148 6.40 1.62 14.10
CA TYR A 148 5.68 2.88 14.07
C TYR A 148 6.18 3.87 15.13
N ALA A 149 6.36 3.43 16.39
CA ALA A 149 6.92 4.27 17.44
C ALA A 149 8.34 4.78 17.12
N LYS A 150 9.18 3.90 16.54
CA LYS A 150 10.52 4.30 16.07
C LYS A 150 10.46 5.29 14.90
N ALA A 151 9.52 5.09 13.98
CA ALA A 151 9.33 5.98 12.84
C ALA A 151 8.98 7.39 13.30
N VAL A 152 8.02 7.54 14.21
CA VAL A 152 7.65 8.84 14.79
C VAL A 152 8.87 9.52 15.40
N HIS A 153 9.61 8.83 16.25
CA HIS A 153 10.81 9.38 16.90
C HIS A 153 11.89 9.83 15.90
N LEU A 154 12.12 9.06 14.83
CA LEU A 154 13.06 9.44 13.78
C LEU A 154 12.58 10.69 13.01
N LEU A 155 11.30 10.75 12.70
CA LEU A 155 10.71 11.89 11.99
C LEU A 155 10.73 13.17 12.84
N GLU A 156 10.51 13.07 14.14
CA GLU A 156 10.65 14.19 15.07
C GLU A 156 12.09 14.75 15.09
N ARG A 157 13.09 13.89 14.97
CA ARG A 157 14.51 14.30 14.85
C ARG A 157 14.82 14.96 13.50
N LEU A 158 14.18 14.48 12.43
CA LEU A 158 14.42 14.95 11.06
C LEU A 158 13.70 16.27 10.72
N SER A 159 12.57 16.51 11.36
CA SER A 159 11.77 17.73 11.09
C SER A 159 12.58 19.03 11.26
N PRO A 160 13.36 19.24 12.34
CA PRO A 160 14.22 20.42 12.48
C PRO A 160 15.35 20.49 11.45
N ASP A 161 15.76 19.37 10.90
CA ASP A 161 16.86 19.25 9.94
C ASP A 161 16.44 19.51 8.49
N GLY A 162 15.17 19.95 8.27
CA GLY A 162 14.68 20.38 6.97
C GLY A 162 13.96 19.31 6.17
N VAL A 163 13.58 18.18 6.79
CA VAL A 163 12.61 17.26 6.18
C VAL A 163 11.25 17.92 6.16
N LEU A 164 10.63 17.91 5.00
CA LEU A 164 9.43 18.66 4.72
C LEU A 164 8.15 17.84 4.84
N ALA A 165 8.20 16.58 4.41
CA ALA A 165 7.02 15.76 4.23
C ALA A 165 7.25 14.31 4.63
N VAL A 166 6.14 13.65 4.95
CA VAL A 166 6.04 12.20 5.11
C VAL A 166 5.21 11.64 3.98
N ILE A 167 5.71 10.58 3.34
CA ILE A 167 5.05 9.91 2.22
C ILE A 167 4.53 8.56 2.66
N SER A 168 3.27 8.27 2.37
CA SER A 168 2.68 6.95 2.62
C SER A 168 1.39 6.72 1.86
N GLY A 169 1.13 5.47 1.50
CA GLY A 169 -0.17 5.01 0.98
C GLY A 169 -1.19 4.71 2.06
N GLU A 170 -0.76 4.57 3.30
CA GLU A 170 -1.60 4.20 4.44
C GLU A 170 -2.33 5.42 5.00
N PRO A 171 -3.69 5.40 5.10
CA PRO A 171 -4.45 6.52 5.67
C PRO A 171 -4.07 6.87 7.11
N GLY A 172 -3.66 5.87 7.89
CA GLY A 172 -3.22 6.07 9.28
C GLY A 172 -1.97 6.93 9.41
N ASN A 173 -1.13 6.95 8.41
CA ASN A 173 0.11 7.73 8.42
C ASN A 173 -0.11 9.24 8.24
N ALA A 174 -1.27 9.66 7.73
CA ALA A 174 -1.67 11.07 7.74
C ALA A 174 -1.76 11.63 9.18
N TYR A 175 -2.08 10.78 10.15
CA TYR A 175 -2.06 11.17 11.55
C TYR A 175 -0.64 11.44 12.05
N VAL A 176 0.34 10.66 11.57
CA VAL A 176 1.75 10.87 11.93
C VAL A 176 2.25 12.20 11.44
N SER A 177 2.07 12.49 10.15
CA SER A 177 2.54 13.75 9.56
C SER A 177 1.98 14.97 10.28
N ARG A 178 0.71 14.92 10.66
CA ARG A 178 0.05 15.99 11.44
C ARG A 178 0.60 16.13 12.84
N SER A 179 0.86 15.01 13.54
CA SER A 179 1.36 15.04 14.93
C SER A 179 2.75 15.66 15.04
N ILE A 180 3.55 15.58 13.99
CA ILE A 180 4.92 16.12 13.92
C ILE A 180 5.05 17.37 13.03
N VAL A 181 3.91 17.92 12.56
CA VAL A 181 3.86 19.14 11.72
C VAL A 181 4.66 19.03 10.41
N LEU A 182 4.60 17.86 9.77
CA LEU A 182 5.12 17.63 8.43
C LEU A 182 3.97 17.53 7.41
N ALA A 183 4.26 17.86 6.16
CA ALA A 183 3.29 17.68 5.10
C ALA A 183 2.98 16.20 4.85
N ASP A 184 1.75 15.89 4.47
CA ASP A 184 1.29 14.56 4.11
C ASP A 184 1.35 14.39 2.59
N MET A 185 2.16 13.48 2.12
CA MET A 185 2.23 13.09 0.70
C MET A 185 1.77 11.65 0.55
N ARG A 186 1.00 11.38 -0.50
CA ARG A 186 0.46 10.04 -0.75
C ARG A 186 1.22 9.32 -1.83
N ASP A 187 1.72 8.13 -1.51
CA ASP A 187 2.40 7.25 -2.46
C ASP A 187 1.41 6.45 -3.34
N PRO A 188 1.89 5.70 -4.35
CA PRO A 188 1.03 4.87 -5.18
C PRO A 188 0.16 3.87 -4.42
N GLY A 189 0.53 3.51 -3.18
CA GLY A 189 -0.25 2.62 -2.31
C GLY A 189 -1.62 3.17 -1.91
N ALA A 190 -1.80 4.50 -1.97
CA ALA A 190 -3.11 5.11 -1.79
C ALA A 190 -4.08 4.77 -2.92
N ASN A 191 -3.57 4.29 -4.06
CA ASN A 191 -4.34 3.83 -5.22
C ASN A 191 -5.45 4.81 -5.67
N ILE A 192 -5.07 6.05 -5.90
CA ILE A 192 -6.00 7.11 -6.32
C ILE A 192 -6.39 6.89 -7.77
N PHE A 193 -7.63 6.45 -7.99
CA PHE A 193 -8.10 5.96 -9.28
C PHE A 193 -9.23 6.81 -9.91
N ASN A 194 -9.82 7.72 -9.16
CA ASN A 194 -10.92 8.58 -9.59
C ASN A 194 -10.89 9.94 -8.90
N THR A 195 -11.70 10.86 -9.41
CA THR A 195 -11.80 12.25 -8.91
C THR A 195 -12.28 12.31 -7.47
N GLU A 196 -13.25 11.47 -7.09
CA GLU A 196 -13.82 11.45 -5.75
C GLU A 196 -12.78 11.07 -4.70
N HIS A 197 -11.92 10.08 -5.02
CA HIS A 197 -10.81 9.70 -4.14
C HIS A 197 -9.73 10.78 -4.11
N ALA A 198 -9.41 11.38 -5.24
CA ALA A 198 -8.48 12.52 -5.31
C ALA A 198 -8.96 13.67 -4.44
N ASP A 199 -10.23 14.07 -4.56
CA ASP A 199 -10.85 15.10 -3.73
C ASP A 199 -10.86 14.75 -2.24
N LEU A 200 -11.12 13.48 -1.91
CA LEU A 200 -11.09 13.03 -0.53
C LEU A 200 -9.69 13.22 0.09
N VAL A 201 -8.66 12.79 -0.62
CA VAL A 201 -7.26 12.88 -0.15
C VAL A 201 -6.84 14.34 0.01
N VAL A 202 -7.22 15.21 -0.94
CA VAL A 202 -6.96 16.66 -0.85
C VAL A 202 -7.69 17.28 0.36
N ARG A 203 -8.97 16.97 0.55
CA ARG A 203 -9.74 17.44 1.73
C ARG A 203 -9.17 16.92 3.05
N GLN A 204 -8.54 15.75 3.05
CA GLN A 204 -7.79 15.24 4.20
C GLN A 204 -6.48 15.99 4.46
N GLY A 205 -6.16 17.01 3.68
CA GLY A 205 -4.99 17.86 3.86
C GLY A 205 -3.71 17.28 3.26
N ALA A 206 -3.82 16.32 2.33
CA ALA A 206 -2.63 15.87 1.61
C ALA A 206 -2.05 17.00 0.77
N PHE A 207 -0.75 17.19 0.89
CA PHE A 207 0.01 18.18 0.11
C PHE A 207 0.15 17.74 -1.35
N SER A 208 0.52 16.49 -1.56
CA SER A 208 0.57 15.88 -2.88
C SER A 208 0.11 14.42 -2.84
N ALA A 209 -0.20 13.88 -4.01
CA ALA A 209 -0.60 12.50 -4.13
C ALA A 209 -0.20 11.90 -5.49
N VAL A 210 0.38 10.71 -5.45
CA VAL A 210 0.69 9.94 -6.65
C VAL A 210 -0.60 9.26 -7.15
N LEU A 211 -0.96 9.54 -8.40
CA LEU A 211 -2.09 8.88 -9.05
C LEU A 211 -1.75 7.42 -9.37
N SER A 212 -2.78 6.57 -9.39
CA SER A 212 -2.58 5.15 -9.70
C SER A 212 -1.88 4.95 -11.04
N GLN A 213 -0.89 4.08 -11.03
CA GLN A 213 -0.09 3.75 -12.22
C GLN A 213 -0.86 2.95 -13.28
N GLU A 214 -2.06 2.49 -12.94
CA GLU A 214 -2.96 1.79 -13.87
C GLU A 214 -3.84 2.75 -14.69
N LEU A 215 -3.77 4.05 -14.40
CA LEU A 215 -4.57 5.05 -15.09
C LEU A 215 -4.03 5.36 -16.49
N GLY A 216 -4.93 5.33 -17.47
CA GLY A 216 -4.62 5.87 -18.80
C GLY A 216 -4.66 7.41 -18.82
N THR A 217 -3.97 8.02 -19.77
CA THR A 217 -3.80 9.47 -19.89
C THR A 217 -5.12 10.27 -19.85
N MET A 218 -6.19 9.74 -20.42
CA MET A 218 -7.50 10.41 -20.41
C MET A 218 -8.07 10.51 -19.00
N ARG A 219 -7.95 9.45 -18.20
CA ARG A 219 -8.40 9.44 -16.82
C ARG A 219 -7.56 10.35 -15.93
N ILE A 220 -6.26 10.38 -16.14
CA ILE A 220 -5.36 11.32 -15.45
C ILE A 220 -5.79 12.76 -15.70
N ARG A 221 -6.03 13.13 -16.96
CA ARG A 221 -6.50 14.47 -17.32
C ARG A 221 -7.86 14.79 -16.68
N ASP A 222 -8.76 13.83 -16.65
CA ASP A 222 -10.09 13.98 -16.06
C ASP A 222 -10.00 14.25 -14.56
N ILE A 223 -9.18 13.50 -13.84
CA ILE A 223 -8.94 13.72 -12.42
C ILE A 223 -8.34 15.11 -12.17
N ILE A 224 -7.28 15.48 -12.89
CA ILE A 224 -6.60 16.77 -12.71
C ILE A 224 -7.54 17.94 -13.04
N ALA A 225 -8.40 17.78 -14.05
CA ALA A 225 -9.32 18.85 -14.47
C ALA A 225 -10.51 19.04 -13.53
N ASN A 226 -10.94 17.98 -12.84
CA ASN A 226 -12.18 17.99 -12.05
C ASN A 226 -11.94 17.91 -10.53
N CYS A 227 -10.72 17.67 -10.07
CA CYS A 227 -10.39 17.72 -8.66
C CYS A 227 -10.36 19.17 -8.17
N SER A 228 -10.88 19.41 -6.96
CA SER A 228 -11.01 20.75 -6.37
C SER A 228 -9.67 21.41 -5.98
N GLY A 229 -8.55 20.74 -6.16
CA GLY A 229 -7.21 21.25 -5.83
C GLY A 229 -6.22 20.13 -5.64
N GLY A 230 -5.06 20.44 -5.04
CA GLY A 230 -4.00 19.49 -4.76
C GLY A 230 -2.92 19.40 -5.84
N LEU A 231 -1.79 18.82 -5.48
CA LEU A 231 -0.70 18.48 -6.38
C LEU A 231 -0.74 16.98 -6.67
N PHE A 232 -0.65 16.61 -7.94
CA PHE A 232 -0.62 15.22 -8.33
C PHE A 232 0.72 14.87 -8.95
N GLU A 233 1.23 13.72 -8.56
CA GLU A 233 2.47 13.17 -9.05
C GLU A 233 2.21 11.98 -9.97
N LEU A 234 3.07 11.84 -10.97
CA LEU A 234 3.03 10.74 -11.94
C LEU A 234 4.41 10.12 -12.06
N PRO A 235 4.57 8.82 -11.85
CA PRO A 235 5.80 8.12 -12.15
C PRO A 235 6.06 8.15 -13.66
N VAL A 236 7.17 8.74 -14.07
CA VAL A 236 7.53 8.87 -15.50
C VAL A 236 8.69 7.99 -15.90
N TYR A 237 9.50 7.55 -14.94
CA TYR A 237 10.65 6.68 -15.17
C TYR A 237 11.01 5.92 -13.90
N GLY A 238 11.42 4.66 -14.04
CA GLY A 238 11.95 3.86 -12.94
C GLY A 238 11.23 2.53 -12.76
N ARG A 239 11.48 1.91 -11.61
CA ARG A 239 10.83 0.66 -11.23
C ARG A 239 9.49 0.94 -10.56
N ILE A 240 8.51 0.12 -10.91
CA ILE A 240 7.17 0.16 -10.33
C ILE A 240 7.08 -0.98 -9.32
N ARG A 241 6.61 -0.68 -8.11
CA ARG A 241 6.26 -1.70 -7.13
C ARG A 241 5.04 -2.48 -7.61
N LEU A 242 5.22 -3.77 -7.86
CA LEU A 242 4.14 -4.64 -8.35
C LEU A 242 3.40 -5.35 -7.22
N MET A 243 4.09 -5.58 -6.10
CA MET A 243 3.53 -6.30 -4.96
C MET A 243 4.24 -5.85 -3.69
N HIS A 244 3.49 -5.83 -2.59
CA HIS A 244 4.04 -5.73 -1.25
C HIS A 244 3.59 -6.95 -0.46
N SER A 245 4.49 -7.56 0.31
CA SER A 245 4.20 -8.79 1.04
C SER A 245 4.86 -8.82 2.41
N GLU A 246 4.08 -9.13 3.42
CA GLU A 246 4.59 -9.53 4.74
C GLU A 246 5.00 -11.01 4.78
N HIS A 247 4.60 -11.79 3.76
CA HIS A 247 5.09 -13.14 3.60
C HIS A 247 6.50 -13.12 2.98
N CYS A 248 7.48 -13.56 3.73
CA CYS A 248 8.88 -13.53 3.30
C CYS A 248 9.17 -14.54 2.18
N PRO A 249 9.44 -14.10 0.95
CA PRO A 249 9.79 -15.00 -0.16
C PRO A 249 11.18 -15.63 0.01
N ALA A 250 12.01 -15.08 0.89
CA ALA A 250 13.35 -15.60 1.19
C ALA A 250 13.36 -16.76 2.21
N GLY A 251 12.18 -17.16 2.71
CA GLY A 251 12.03 -18.23 3.68
C GLY A 251 12.23 -17.76 5.12
N TYR A 252 11.17 -17.15 5.69
CA TYR A 252 11.17 -16.74 7.10
C TYR A 252 11.42 -17.93 8.03
N ASN A 253 12.39 -17.78 8.93
CA ASN A 253 12.62 -18.70 10.03
C ASN A 253 12.44 -17.95 11.37
N ARG A 254 11.57 -18.46 12.26
CA ARG A 254 11.29 -17.87 13.58
C ARG A 254 12.52 -17.77 14.49
N GLU A 255 13.56 -18.55 14.24
CA GLU A 255 14.80 -18.62 15.06
C GLU A 255 15.83 -17.52 14.71
N GLY A 256 15.41 -16.39 14.20
CA GLY A 256 16.28 -15.27 13.85
C GLY A 256 16.74 -15.32 12.40
N CYS A 257 15.79 -15.11 11.49
CA CYS A 257 16.08 -15.03 10.07
C CYS A 257 17.06 -13.91 9.78
N ARG A 258 18.21 -14.26 9.17
CA ARG A 258 19.24 -13.33 8.72
C ARG A 258 19.40 -13.32 7.20
N MET A 259 18.46 -13.92 6.48
CA MET A 259 18.57 -14.09 5.03
C MET A 259 18.67 -12.74 4.29
N CYS A 260 17.88 -11.75 4.69
CA CYS A 260 17.93 -10.42 4.11
C CYS A 260 19.20 -9.64 4.46
N HIS A 261 19.79 -9.92 5.62
CA HIS A 261 21.03 -9.27 6.07
C HIS A 261 22.31 -9.85 5.43
N SER A 262 22.17 -10.94 4.65
CA SER A 262 23.32 -11.61 4.03
C SER A 262 23.80 -10.96 2.73
N GLY A 263 23.20 -9.84 2.31
CA GLY A 263 23.49 -9.20 1.01
C GLY A 263 23.02 -10.01 -0.20
N ARG A 264 22.20 -11.04 -0.01
CA ARG A 264 21.67 -11.86 -1.09
C ARG A 264 20.55 -11.11 -1.82
N THR A 265 20.58 -11.15 -3.14
CA THR A 265 19.49 -10.66 -3.98
C THR A 265 18.52 -11.80 -4.27
N PHE A 266 17.23 -11.49 -4.23
CA PHE A 266 16.15 -12.43 -4.52
C PHE A 266 15.44 -12.03 -5.80
N ARG A 267 14.90 -13.02 -6.50
CA ARG A 267 14.10 -12.81 -7.73
C ARG A 267 12.95 -13.79 -7.75
N LEU A 268 11.76 -13.30 -8.04
CA LEU A 268 10.64 -14.16 -8.40
C LEU A 268 10.70 -14.49 -9.88
N LYS A 269 10.40 -15.73 -10.21
CA LYS A 269 10.28 -16.19 -11.61
C LYS A 269 8.82 -16.53 -11.87
N ASP A 270 8.23 -15.88 -12.85
CA ASP A 270 6.86 -16.19 -13.27
C ASP A 270 6.78 -17.50 -14.10
N ARG A 271 5.56 -17.91 -14.43
CA ARG A 271 5.32 -19.12 -15.26
C ARG A 271 5.85 -19.00 -16.69
N LYS A 272 6.07 -17.79 -17.18
CA LYS A 272 6.60 -17.49 -18.51
C LYS A 272 8.12 -17.37 -18.50
N GLY A 273 8.77 -17.52 -17.34
CA GLY A 273 10.22 -17.42 -17.19
C GLY A 273 10.74 -16.00 -16.97
N MET A 274 9.87 -15.02 -16.81
CA MET A 274 10.26 -13.64 -16.51
C MET A 274 10.73 -13.53 -15.06
N PHE A 275 11.81 -12.80 -14.84
CA PHE A 275 12.35 -12.55 -13.52
C PHE A 275 11.98 -11.16 -13.04
N MET A 276 11.43 -11.08 -11.82
CA MET A 276 11.14 -9.85 -11.11
C MET A 276 12.08 -9.75 -9.90
N PRO A 277 12.81 -8.64 -9.73
CA PRO A 277 13.62 -8.45 -8.56
C PRO A 277 12.73 -8.36 -7.31
N VAL A 278 13.24 -8.87 -6.19
CA VAL A 278 12.58 -8.77 -4.89
C VAL A 278 13.47 -7.91 -4.00
N VAL A 279 12.93 -6.82 -3.50
CA VAL A 279 13.57 -5.96 -2.51
C VAL A 279 13.07 -6.35 -1.14
N CYS A 280 13.96 -6.83 -0.28
CA CYS A 280 13.62 -7.20 1.08
C CYS A 280 13.94 -6.05 2.04
N HIS A 281 13.02 -5.81 2.97
CA HIS A 281 13.15 -4.80 4.02
C HIS A 281 13.30 -5.50 5.37
N PRO A 282 14.54 -5.82 5.79
CA PRO A 282 14.79 -6.60 7.01
C PRO A 282 14.28 -5.90 8.27
N GLU A 283 14.23 -4.57 8.28
CA GLU A 283 13.79 -3.74 9.41
C GLU A 283 12.31 -3.94 9.73
N TYR A 284 11.51 -4.32 8.71
CA TYR A 284 10.06 -4.50 8.80
C TYR A 284 9.62 -5.94 8.59
N CYS A 285 10.52 -6.82 8.12
CA CYS A 285 10.21 -8.15 7.63
C CYS A 285 9.18 -8.15 6.47
N THR A 286 9.33 -7.23 5.53
CA THR A 286 8.49 -7.13 4.33
C THR A 286 9.32 -7.26 3.07
N ALA A 287 8.67 -7.51 1.95
CA ALA A 287 9.31 -7.58 0.63
C ALA A 287 8.43 -6.91 -0.44
N GLU A 288 9.08 -6.32 -1.42
CA GLU A 288 8.48 -5.66 -2.57
C GLU A 288 9.03 -6.21 -3.89
#